data_72231fd12c2dde80e35faeddaae0a4ec
#
_entry.id   72231fd12c2dde80e35faeddaae0a4ec
#
_cell.length_a   1.000
_cell.length_b   1.000
_cell.length_c   1.000
_cell.angle_alpha   90.00
_cell.angle_beta   90.00
_cell.angle_gamma   90.00
#
_symmetry.space_group_name_H-M   'P 1'
#
loop_
_entity.id
_entity.type
_entity.pdbx_description
1 polymer ?
#
loop_
_entity_poly.entity_id
_entity_poly.type
_entity_poly.pdbx_seq_one_letter_code
_entity_poly.pdbx_strand_id
1 'polypeptide(L)'
;MLFKKTSLLCVALALSLVVPLTACGEKSSQEPPHTVGQPEISPPVEQKENVSHVNSGMTLTIPAETANLVLVDMPQDDPDGVLFSVSEKDSVNAALADGHDATTGEGWLFGIRRVDETTLHGLLCYDMSGAEVFAKDADGYYYLYTHPTDVRLYRQNNAYEEAAEQWSKLNEWAWNDVRRDFLTNNPGLSAYSRGNSILDMYLARAAYQKDTSYTVSTTEHGPLSPNGVDAAPYVESLMGFASSEDADISETPDGEYVVLSFPEDDVRFDFFRMEGKENYVRVVWSGGNEQLIRLSFSDDTKASAVMQEWYAALASANDPGNAALGYKPDDLMGCWAEKIAGRGVITIKKTGEGLYSVQIEWPGSAFERSIWEMTATPAGAGGALKYEDAKHYVRTYTSETEYTDELKSENGSGLFYLNSANEILWEDKVDNAGENCVFISVE
;
A
#
# COMPACT_ATOMS: atom_id res chain seq x y z
N MET A 1 -25.88 19.59 11.69
CA MET A 1 -26.48 18.53 10.87
C MET A 1 -25.74 17.24 11.25
N LEU A 2 -26.39 16.35 12.00
CA LEU A 2 -25.77 15.15 12.57
C LEU A 2 -25.61 14.06 11.49
N PHE A 3 -24.40 13.62 11.23
CA PHE A 3 -24.18 12.38 10.48
C PHE A 3 -23.97 11.23 11.46
N LYS A 4 -24.86 10.25 11.40
CA LYS A 4 -24.80 9.00 12.15
C LYS A 4 -23.69 8.12 11.60
N LYS A 5 -22.79 7.67 12.49
CA LYS A 5 -21.83 6.59 12.23
C LYS A 5 -22.59 5.26 12.10
N THR A 6 -22.50 4.63 10.95
CA THR A 6 -22.92 3.24 10.76
C THR A 6 -21.66 2.36 10.80
N SER A 7 -21.52 1.61 11.88
CA SER A 7 -20.48 0.57 12.01
C SER A 7 -20.84 -0.60 11.12
N LEU A 8 -19.96 -0.94 10.18
CA LEU A 8 -20.05 -2.19 9.41
C LEU A 8 -19.39 -3.30 10.24
N LEU A 9 -20.22 -4.20 10.72
CA LEU A 9 -19.82 -5.39 11.47
C LEU A 9 -19.51 -6.49 10.46
N CYS A 10 -18.22 -6.82 10.25
CA CYS A 10 -17.84 -8.01 9.51
C CYS A 10 -18.07 -9.24 10.39
N VAL A 11 -19.07 -10.05 10.06
CA VAL A 11 -19.33 -11.36 10.69
C VAL A 11 -18.48 -12.39 9.96
N ALA A 12 -17.39 -12.81 10.57
CA ALA A 12 -16.64 -14.00 10.16
C ALA A 12 -17.42 -15.24 10.61
N LEU A 13 -17.96 -15.99 9.64
CA LEU A 13 -18.61 -17.29 9.89
C LEU A 13 -17.53 -18.38 9.88
N ALA A 14 -17.05 -18.79 11.07
CA ALA A 14 -16.23 -19.97 11.22
C ALA A 14 -17.15 -21.19 11.25
N LEU A 15 -17.16 -21.99 10.18
CA LEU A 15 -17.79 -23.31 10.14
C LEU A 15 -16.82 -24.34 10.73
N SER A 16 -17.06 -24.74 11.97
CA SER A 16 -16.43 -25.89 12.60
C SER A 16 -17.13 -27.18 12.18
N LEU A 17 -16.44 -27.98 11.36
CA LEU A 17 -16.84 -29.36 11.02
C LEU A 17 -16.55 -30.28 12.20
N VAL A 18 -17.61 -30.73 12.88
CA VAL A 18 -17.57 -31.83 13.85
C VAL A 18 -17.85 -33.13 13.09
N VAL A 19 -16.84 -34.00 13.00
CA VAL A 19 -16.99 -35.37 12.50
C VAL A 19 -17.29 -36.27 13.68
N PRO A 20 -18.41 -37.02 13.73
CA PRO A 20 -18.59 -38.05 14.74
C PRO A 20 -17.98 -39.39 14.26
N LEU A 21 -17.02 -39.87 15.01
CA LEU A 21 -16.56 -41.25 14.98
C LEU A 21 -17.62 -42.14 15.64
N THR A 22 -18.25 -43.04 14.89
CA THR A 22 -19.02 -44.13 15.45
C THR A 22 -18.30 -45.47 15.23
N ALA A 23 -18.10 -46.14 16.34
CA ALA A 23 -17.38 -47.38 16.46
C ALA A 23 -18.21 -48.59 16.02
N CYS A 24 -17.50 -49.63 15.60
CA CYS A 24 -17.94 -50.96 15.22
C CYS A 24 -18.85 -51.68 16.24
N GLY A 25 -19.83 -52.38 15.74
CA GLY A 25 -20.55 -53.44 16.45
C GLY A 25 -20.96 -54.52 15.45
N GLU A 26 -20.25 -55.66 15.47
CA GLU A 26 -20.60 -56.88 14.75
C GLU A 26 -21.92 -57.48 15.27
N LYS A 27 -22.81 -57.81 14.35
CA LYS A 27 -23.78 -58.92 14.56
C LYS A 27 -24.00 -59.65 13.25
N SER A 28 -23.57 -60.90 13.25
CA SER A 28 -23.88 -61.97 12.35
C SER A 28 -25.38 -62.23 12.25
N SER A 29 -25.93 -62.25 11.01
CA SER A 29 -27.15 -62.93 10.70
C SER A 29 -27.08 -63.47 9.26
N GLN A 30 -27.29 -64.76 9.11
CA GLN A 30 -27.30 -65.53 7.88
C GLN A 30 -28.41 -65.04 6.93
N GLU A 31 -28.08 -64.80 5.68
CA GLU A 31 -28.99 -64.56 4.57
C GLU A 31 -29.26 -65.83 3.75
N PRO A 32 -30.45 -65.96 3.20
CA PRO A 32 -30.78 -67.07 2.23
C PRO A 32 -30.22 -66.70 0.84
N PRO A 33 -30.07 -67.69 -0.07
CA PRO A 33 -29.37 -67.53 -1.35
C PRO A 33 -30.13 -66.64 -2.32
N HIS A 34 -29.57 -65.50 -2.72
CA HIS A 34 -30.10 -64.68 -3.78
C HIS A 34 -29.68 -65.15 -5.16
N THR A 35 -30.64 -65.17 -6.02
CA THR A 35 -30.60 -65.45 -7.48
C THR A 35 -29.66 -64.41 -8.10
N VAL A 36 -28.69 -64.88 -8.90
CA VAL A 36 -27.74 -64.04 -9.66
C VAL A 36 -28.54 -63.26 -10.71
N GLY A 37 -28.84 -62.00 -10.43
CA GLY A 37 -29.29 -61.01 -11.44
C GLY A 37 -28.10 -60.59 -12.32
N GLN A 38 -28.33 -60.58 -13.64
CA GLN A 38 -27.36 -59.99 -14.59
C GLN A 38 -26.93 -58.56 -14.14
N PRO A 39 -25.68 -58.23 -14.30
CA PRO A 39 -25.26 -56.85 -14.02
C PRO A 39 -25.94 -55.90 -15.01
N GLU A 40 -26.74 -54.99 -14.49
CA GLU A 40 -27.29 -53.86 -15.22
C GLU A 40 -26.10 -53.00 -15.68
N ILE A 41 -25.79 -53.04 -16.97
CA ILE A 41 -24.76 -52.18 -17.57
C ILE A 41 -25.36 -50.79 -17.54
N SER A 42 -24.96 -50.01 -16.55
CA SER A 42 -25.22 -48.56 -16.54
C SER A 42 -24.68 -47.98 -17.85
N PRO A 43 -25.42 -47.11 -18.55
CA PRO A 43 -24.91 -46.46 -19.75
C PRO A 43 -23.62 -45.72 -19.42
N PRO A 44 -22.64 -45.65 -20.35
CA PRO A 44 -21.41 -44.91 -20.13
C PRO A 44 -21.79 -43.51 -19.73
N VAL A 45 -21.30 -43.07 -18.58
CA VAL A 45 -21.34 -41.65 -18.20
C VAL A 45 -20.55 -40.92 -19.27
N GLU A 46 -21.19 -40.12 -20.10
CA GLU A 46 -20.55 -39.25 -21.04
C GLU A 46 -19.61 -38.34 -20.22
N GLN A 47 -18.32 -38.63 -20.27
CA GLN A 47 -17.30 -37.76 -19.67
C GLN A 47 -17.29 -36.47 -20.52
N LYS A 48 -17.89 -35.41 -20.00
CA LYS A 48 -17.75 -34.09 -20.58
C LYS A 48 -16.28 -33.72 -20.53
N GLU A 49 -15.73 -33.28 -21.65
CA GLU A 49 -14.33 -32.86 -21.74
C GLU A 49 -14.22 -31.35 -21.35
N ASN A 50 -13.09 -31.01 -20.74
CA ASN A 50 -12.77 -29.61 -20.48
C ASN A 50 -12.67 -28.83 -21.80
N VAL A 51 -13.04 -27.53 -21.76
CA VAL A 51 -12.99 -26.66 -22.92
C VAL A 51 -11.78 -25.71 -22.80
N SER A 52 -10.89 -25.76 -23.81
CA SER A 52 -9.72 -24.91 -23.87
C SER A 52 -9.93 -23.73 -24.83
N HIS A 53 -9.59 -22.55 -24.35
CA HIS A 53 -9.57 -21.31 -25.10
C HIS A 53 -8.14 -20.85 -25.28
N VAL A 54 -7.74 -20.43 -26.50
CA VAL A 54 -6.38 -20.00 -26.79
C VAL A 54 -6.40 -18.56 -27.30
N ASN A 55 -5.64 -17.69 -26.64
CA ASN A 55 -5.42 -16.32 -27.08
C ASN A 55 -3.95 -15.93 -26.88
N SER A 56 -3.34 -15.33 -27.90
CA SER A 56 -1.94 -14.87 -27.90
C SER A 56 -0.94 -15.95 -27.41
N GLY A 57 -1.19 -17.20 -27.77
CA GLY A 57 -0.36 -18.35 -27.37
C GLY A 57 -0.59 -18.86 -25.95
N MET A 58 -1.47 -18.23 -25.17
CA MET A 58 -1.85 -18.66 -23.83
C MET A 58 -3.15 -19.48 -23.85
N THR A 59 -3.22 -20.48 -22.99
CA THR A 59 -4.35 -21.41 -22.90
C THR A 59 -5.07 -21.24 -21.57
N LEU A 60 -6.36 -20.91 -21.64
CA LEU A 60 -7.30 -20.97 -20.51
C LEU A 60 -8.18 -22.22 -20.65
N THR A 61 -8.17 -23.08 -19.66
CA THR A 61 -9.00 -24.31 -19.66
C THR A 61 -10.15 -24.16 -18.66
N ILE A 62 -11.37 -24.34 -19.17
CA ILE A 62 -12.60 -24.29 -18.38
C ILE A 62 -13.03 -25.73 -18.09
N PRO A 63 -13.28 -26.13 -16.84
CA PRO A 63 -13.80 -27.44 -16.48
C PRO A 63 -15.11 -27.74 -17.20
N ALA A 64 -15.32 -29.00 -17.56
CA ALA A 64 -16.49 -29.46 -18.33
C ALA A 64 -17.84 -29.08 -17.69
N GLU A 65 -17.92 -29.16 -16.36
CA GLU A 65 -19.10 -28.78 -15.58
C GLU A 65 -19.37 -27.27 -15.59
N THR A 66 -18.34 -26.45 -15.75
CA THR A 66 -18.40 -24.98 -15.74
C THR A 66 -18.61 -24.41 -17.15
N ALA A 67 -18.14 -25.09 -18.18
CA ALA A 67 -18.04 -24.59 -19.55
C ALA A 67 -19.35 -24.04 -20.13
N ASN A 68 -20.48 -24.63 -19.80
CA ASN A 68 -21.81 -24.19 -20.27
C ASN A 68 -22.39 -23.02 -19.45
N LEU A 69 -21.80 -22.71 -18.29
CA LEU A 69 -22.30 -21.71 -17.36
C LEU A 69 -21.61 -20.35 -17.55
N VAL A 70 -20.51 -20.32 -18.31
CA VAL A 70 -19.71 -19.11 -18.50
C VAL A 70 -19.65 -18.67 -19.96
N LEU A 71 -19.40 -17.39 -20.16
CA LEU A 71 -18.99 -16.77 -21.42
C LEU A 71 -17.51 -16.42 -21.29
N VAL A 72 -16.72 -16.75 -22.32
CA VAL A 72 -15.31 -16.40 -22.39
C VAL A 72 -15.14 -15.42 -23.54
N ASP A 73 -14.76 -14.20 -23.22
CA ASP A 73 -14.36 -13.19 -24.20
C ASP A 73 -12.82 -13.19 -24.32
N MET A 74 -12.36 -13.10 -25.58
CA MET A 74 -10.95 -13.12 -25.96
C MET A 74 -10.65 -11.95 -26.88
N PRO A 75 -10.54 -10.73 -26.37
CA PRO A 75 -10.26 -9.58 -27.19
C PRO A 75 -8.92 -9.75 -27.90
N GLN A 76 -8.85 -9.28 -29.14
CA GLN A 76 -7.62 -9.29 -29.93
C GLN A 76 -6.99 -7.91 -29.86
N ASP A 77 -5.68 -7.86 -29.59
CA ASP A 77 -4.90 -6.62 -29.53
C ASP A 77 -5.50 -5.59 -28.55
N ASP A 78 -5.98 -6.08 -27.40
CA ASP A 78 -6.55 -5.22 -26.37
C ASP A 78 -5.47 -4.26 -25.80
N PRO A 79 -5.73 -2.95 -25.76
CA PRO A 79 -4.75 -1.97 -25.31
C PRO A 79 -4.39 -2.10 -23.83
N ASP A 80 -5.27 -2.68 -23.02
CA ASP A 80 -5.05 -2.95 -21.61
C ASP A 80 -4.44 -4.33 -21.35
N GLY A 81 -4.15 -5.08 -22.43
CA GLY A 81 -3.54 -6.40 -22.38
C GLY A 81 -4.45 -7.53 -21.91
N VAL A 82 -5.77 -7.36 -22.00
CA VAL A 82 -6.74 -8.41 -21.64
C VAL A 82 -6.60 -9.57 -22.61
N LEU A 83 -6.29 -10.76 -22.07
CA LEU A 83 -6.26 -12.02 -22.83
C LEU A 83 -7.59 -12.75 -22.75
N PHE A 84 -8.15 -12.80 -21.56
CA PHE A 84 -9.40 -13.49 -21.27
C PHE A 84 -10.24 -12.67 -20.31
N SER A 85 -11.55 -12.61 -20.59
CA SER A 85 -12.56 -12.10 -19.66
C SER A 85 -13.66 -13.14 -19.54
N VAL A 86 -13.99 -13.53 -18.30
CA VAL A 86 -14.93 -14.64 -18.05
C VAL A 86 -16.07 -14.12 -17.19
N SER A 87 -17.29 -14.39 -17.67
CA SER A 87 -18.52 -13.96 -17.00
C SER A 87 -19.53 -15.11 -16.89
N GLU A 88 -20.34 -15.10 -15.84
CA GLU A 88 -21.49 -16.00 -15.73
C GLU A 88 -22.53 -15.67 -16.80
N LYS A 89 -22.87 -16.66 -17.59
CA LYS A 89 -23.73 -16.53 -18.77
C LYS A 89 -25.15 -16.04 -18.44
N ASP A 90 -25.72 -16.55 -17.36
CA ASP A 90 -27.12 -16.24 -17.00
C ASP A 90 -27.26 -14.79 -16.51
N SER A 91 -26.27 -14.28 -15.76
CA SER A 91 -26.25 -12.87 -15.36
C SER A 91 -26.13 -11.93 -16.55
N VAL A 92 -25.23 -12.23 -17.50
CA VAL A 92 -25.08 -11.44 -18.72
C VAL A 92 -26.37 -11.43 -19.54
N ASN A 93 -26.98 -12.61 -19.75
CA ASN A 93 -28.22 -12.73 -20.51
C ASN A 93 -29.39 -12.00 -19.83
N ALA A 94 -29.50 -12.08 -18.51
CA ALA A 94 -30.56 -11.40 -17.75
C ALA A 94 -30.38 -9.86 -17.84
N ALA A 95 -29.16 -9.36 -17.71
CA ALA A 95 -28.86 -7.95 -17.83
C ALA A 95 -29.18 -7.40 -19.25
N LEU A 96 -28.75 -8.12 -20.29
CA LEU A 96 -29.07 -7.76 -21.67
C LEU A 96 -30.59 -7.77 -21.95
N ALA A 97 -31.33 -8.73 -21.38
CA ALA A 97 -32.79 -8.78 -21.51
C ALA A 97 -33.49 -7.60 -20.82
N ASP A 98 -32.88 -7.04 -19.76
CA ASP A 98 -33.36 -5.82 -19.07
C ASP A 98 -32.85 -4.52 -19.73
N GLY A 99 -32.11 -4.63 -20.83
CA GLY A 99 -31.64 -3.50 -21.63
C GLY A 99 -30.34 -2.88 -21.11
N HIS A 100 -29.59 -3.59 -20.27
CA HIS A 100 -28.24 -3.18 -19.88
C HIS A 100 -27.28 -3.33 -21.06
N ASP A 101 -26.25 -2.51 -21.09
CA ASP A 101 -25.15 -2.68 -22.04
C ASP A 101 -24.28 -3.87 -21.60
N ALA A 102 -23.73 -4.62 -22.56
CA ALA A 102 -22.81 -5.73 -22.29
C ALA A 102 -21.51 -5.29 -21.57
N THR A 103 -21.24 -3.98 -21.53
CA THR A 103 -20.04 -3.41 -20.88
C THR A 103 -20.24 -3.10 -19.39
N THR A 104 -21.43 -3.30 -18.83
CA THR A 104 -21.74 -2.94 -17.42
C THR A 104 -21.14 -3.92 -16.41
N GLY A 105 -20.68 -5.09 -16.86
CA GLY A 105 -19.91 -6.05 -16.08
C GLY A 105 -20.72 -6.98 -15.19
N GLU A 106 -22.05 -7.10 -15.43
CA GLU A 106 -22.88 -8.09 -14.75
C GLU A 106 -22.41 -9.50 -15.08
N GLY A 107 -22.32 -10.32 -14.05
CA GLY A 107 -21.83 -11.69 -14.16
C GLY A 107 -20.31 -11.82 -14.29
N TRP A 108 -19.55 -10.75 -14.35
CA TRP A 108 -18.11 -10.83 -14.47
C TRP A 108 -17.49 -11.55 -13.26
N LEU A 109 -16.70 -12.59 -13.54
CA LEU A 109 -16.04 -13.43 -12.55
C LEU A 109 -14.56 -13.09 -12.42
N PHE A 110 -13.85 -13.02 -13.55
CA PHE A 110 -12.43 -12.67 -13.59
C PHE A 110 -11.96 -12.31 -15.00
N GLY A 111 -10.76 -11.74 -15.05
CA GLY A 111 -9.99 -11.57 -16.26
C GLY A 111 -8.53 -12.01 -16.08
N ILE A 112 -7.85 -12.29 -17.19
CA ILE A 112 -6.41 -12.49 -17.24
C ILE A 112 -5.83 -11.46 -18.19
N ARG A 113 -4.88 -10.67 -17.69
CA ARG A 113 -4.18 -9.64 -18.45
C ARG A 113 -2.70 -9.98 -18.58
N ARG A 114 -2.09 -9.62 -19.71
CA ARG A 114 -0.66 -9.68 -19.94
C ARG A 114 -0.13 -8.25 -20.12
N VAL A 115 0.81 -7.84 -19.28
CA VAL A 115 1.38 -6.49 -19.31
C VAL A 115 2.90 -6.54 -19.31
N ASP A 116 3.54 -5.52 -19.87
CA ASP A 116 4.98 -5.34 -19.73
C ASP A 116 5.36 -4.76 -18.35
N GLU A 117 6.64 -4.70 -18.05
CA GLU A 117 7.17 -4.20 -16.78
C GLU A 117 6.80 -2.73 -16.55
N THR A 118 6.83 -1.89 -17.57
CA THR A 118 6.50 -0.46 -17.45
C THR A 118 5.04 -0.27 -17.06
N THR A 119 4.14 -1.02 -17.71
CA THR A 119 2.70 -1.01 -17.40
C THR A 119 2.45 -1.55 -15.99
N LEU A 120 3.13 -2.64 -15.60
CA LEU A 120 3.03 -3.18 -14.24
C LEU A 120 3.43 -2.14 -13.20
N HIS A 121 4.60 -1.49 -13.36
CA HIS A 121 5.07 -0.44 -12.45
C HIS A 121 4.04 0.69 -12.30
N GLY A 122 3.42 1.09 -13.41
CA GLY A 122 2.33 2.07 -13.39
C GLY A 122 1.13 1.60 -12.58
N LEU A 123 0.69 0.34 -12.76
CA LEU A 123 -0.45 -0.22 -12.05
C LEU A 123 -0.20 -0.35 -10.55
N LEU A 124 1.00 -0.79 -10.14
CA LEU A 124 1.38 -0.94 -8.74
C LEU A 124 1.34 0.38 -7.94
N CYS A 125 1.41 1.54 -8.59
CA CYS A 125 1.28 2.85 -7.95
C CYS A 125 -0.16 3.20 -7.54
N TYR A 126 -1.14 2.38 -7.88
CA TYR A 126 -2.55 2.58 -7.57
C TYR A 126 -3.12 1.40 -6.77
N ASP A 127 -4.37 1.56 -6.33
CA ASP A 127 -5.08 0.48 -5.64
C ASP A 127 -5.26 -0.75 -6.54
N MET A 128 -4.68 -1.87 -6.11
CA MET A 128 -4.71 -3.17 -6.77
C MET A 128 -5.73 -4.13 -6.15
N SER A 129 -6.71 -3.63 -5.39
CA SER A 129 -7.70 -4.48 -4.69
C SER A 129 -8.51 -5.39 -5.62
N GLY A 130 -8.63 -5.04 -6.89
CA GLY A 130 -9.29 -5.84 -7.94
C GLY A 130 -8.33 -6.60 -8.86
N ALA A 131 -7.04 -6.70 -8.52
CA ALA A 131 -6.04 -7.34 -9.36
C ALA A 131 -4.91 -7.97 -8.54
N GLU A 132 -4.35 -9.05 -9.04
CA GLU A 132 -3.23 -9.77 -8.43
C GLU A 132 -2.24 -10.19 -9.52
N VAL A 133 -0.96 -9.90 -9.32
CA VAL A 133 0.10 -10.42 -10.20
C VAL A 133 0.42 -11.84 -9.77
N PHE A 134 0.24 -12.82 -10.66
CA PHE A 134 0.39 -14.24 -10.29
C PHE A 134 1.42 -15.02 -11.12
N ALA A 135 1.85 -14.46 -12.26
CA ALA A 135 2.83 -15.13 -13.12
C ALA A 135 3.68 -14.14 -13.92
N LYS A 136 4.81 -14.63 -14.46
CA LYS A 136 5.63 -13.96 -15.46
C LYS A 136 6.17 -14.94 -16.47
N ASP A 137 6.47 -14.47 -17.70
CA ASP A 137 7.16 -15.24 -18.72
C ASP A 137 8.68 -14.89 -18.81
N ALA A 138 9.39 -15.63 -19.66
CA ALA A 138 10.81 -15.41 -19.89
C ALA A 138 11.10 -14.13 -20.71
N ASP A 139 10.11 -13.60 -21.40
CA ASP A 139 10.22 -12.39 -22.23
C ASP A 139 10.01 -11.10 -21.42
N GLY A 140 9.75 -11.21 -20.10
CA GLY A 140 9.59 -10.08 -19.20
C GLY A 140 8.16 -9.55 -19.10
N TYR A 141 7.17 -10.30 -19.57
CA TYR A 141 5.77 -9.95 -19.36
C TYR A 141 5.24 -10.56 -18.07
N TYR A 142 4.30 -9.84 -17.46
CA TYR A 142 3.63 -10.21 -16.23
C TYR A 142 2.14 -10.51 -16.49
N TYR A 143 1.61 -11.45 -15.72
CA TYR A 143 0.22 -11.87 -15.84
C TYR A 143 -0.55 -11.51 -14.59
N LEU A 144 -1.62 -10.74 -14.78
CA LEU A 144 -2.51 -10.30 -13.72
C LEU A 144 -3.82 -11.08 -13.77
N TYR A 145 -4.24 -11.53 -12.62
CA TYR A 145 -5.59 -12.02 -12.39
C TYR A 145 -6.43 -10.84 -11.90
N THR A 146 -7.42 -10.44 -12.66
CA THR A 146 -8.34 -9.33 -12.29
C THR A 146 -9.69 -9.91 -11.90
N HIS A 147 -10.32 -9.32 -10.90
CA HIS A 147 -11.59 -9.81 -10.35
C HIS A 147 -12.44 -8.66 -9.81
N PRO A 148 -13.76 -8.83 -9.71
CA PRO A 148 -14.62 -7.82 -9.12
C PRO A 148 -14.37 -7.70 -7.61
N THR A 149 -14.49 -6.48 -7.09
CA THR A 149 -14.45 -6.18 -5.64
C THR A 149 -15.85 -6.18 -5.01
N ASP A 150 -16.88 -6.40 -5.81
CA ASP A 150 -18.28 -6.48 -5.42
C ASP A 150 -18.97 -7.69 -6.07
N VAL A 151 -20.20 -7.98 -5.65
CA VAL A 151 -20.99 -9.08 -6.20
C VAL A 151 -21.57 -8.66 -7.56
N ARG A 152 -21.21 -9.39 -8.63
CA ARG A 152 -21.65 -9.16 -10.00
C ARG A 152 -22.81 -10.07 -10.45
N LEU A 153 -23.38 -10.83 -9.54
CA LEU A 153 -24.57 -11.64 -9.81
C LEU A 153 -25.74 -10.75 -10.21
N TYR A 154 -26.33 -11.03 -11.36
CA TYR A 154 -27.52 -10.33 -11.82
C TYR A 154 -28.64 -11.32 -12.18
N ARG A 155 -29.85 -11.02 -11.73
CA ARG A 155 -31.07 -11.77 -12.09
C ARG A 155 -32.25 -10.82 -12.22
N GLN A 156 -33.10 -11.05 -13.21
CA GLN A 156 -34.36 -10.33 -13.35
C GLN A 156 -35.23 -10.51 -12.08
N ASN A 157 -35.96 -9.47 -11.71
CA ASN A 157 -36.86 -9.48 -10.54
C ASN A 157 -36.19 -9.89 -9.22
N ASN A 158 -34.86 -9.68 -9.09
CA ASN A 158 -34.08 -10.02 -7.90
C ASN A 158 -34.20 -11.50 -7.47
N ALA A 159 -34.34 -12.43 -8.44
CA ALA A 159 -34.40 -13.87 -8.19
C ALA A 159 -33.01 -14.45 -7.84
N TYR A 160 -32.34 -13.88 -6.82
CA TYR A 160 -30.96 -14.22 -6.46
C TYR A 160 -30.84 -15.54 -5.69
N GLU A 161 -31.86 -15.93 -4.93
CA GLU A 161 -31.81 -17.15 -4.09
C GLU A 161 -31.60 -18.44 -4.93
N GLU A 162 -32.29 -18.53 -6.06
CA GLU A 162 -32.17 -19.69 -6.96
C GLU A 162 -30.81 -19.80 -7.66
N ALA A 163 -30.13 -18.64 -7.84
CA ALA A 163 -28.84 -18.55 -8.51
C ALA A 163 -27.64 -18.62 -7.54
N ALA A 164 -27.87 -18.42 -6.24
CA ALA A 164 -26.79 -18.25 -5.27
C ALA A 164 -25.84 -19.44 -5.20
N GLU A 165 -26.34 -20.66 -5.30
CA GLU A 165 -25.52 -21.90 -5.27
C GLU A 165 -24.62 -21.99 -6.50
N GLN A 166 -25.15 -21.74 -7.70
CA GLN A 166 -24.38 -21.76 -8.94
C GLN A 166 -23.30 -20.66 -8.92
N TRP A 167 -23.70 -19.45 -8.54
CA TRP A 167 -22.79 -18.31 -8.43
C TRP A 167 -21.65 -18.59 -7.44
N SER A 168 -21.96 -19.16 -6.28
CA SER A 168 -20.96 -19.54 -5.28
C SER A 168 -19.93 -20.54 -5.83
N LYS A 169 -20.39 -21.58 -6.51
CA LYS A 169 -19.51 -22.58 -7.14
C LYS A 169 -18.61 -21.98 -8.23
N LEU A 170 -19.16 -21.06 -9.05
CA LEU A 170 -18.38 -20.37 -10.07
C LEU A 170 -17.30 -19.47 -9.45
N ASN A 171 -17.62 -18.74 -8.39
CA ASN A 171 -16.65 -17.94 -7.67
C ASN A 171 -15.58 -18.80 -6.97
N GLU A 172 -15.98 -19.91 -6.34
CA GLU A 172 -15.04 -20.84 -5.72
C GLU A 172 -14.02 -21.38 -6.73
N TRP A 173 -14.49 -21.82 -7.90
CA TRP A 173 -13.62 -22.22 -9.00
C TRP A 173 -12.71 -21.07 -9.46
N ALA A 174 -13.29 -19.88 -9.72
CA ALA A 174 -12.55 -18.72 -10.19
C ALA A 174 -11.41 -18.35 -9.23
N TRP A 175 -11.65 -18.37 -7.92
CA TRP A 175 -10.66 -18.01 -6.90
C TRP A 175 -9.62 -19.09 -6.64
N ASN A 176 -10.01 -20.34 -6.57
CA ASN A 176 -9.12 -21.39 -6.06
C ASN A 176 -8.34 -22.09 -7.16
N ASP A 177 -8.88 -22.18 -8.37
CA ASP A 177 -8.35 -23.08 -9.39
C ASP A 177 -7.74 -22.36 -10.60
N VAL A 178 -8.33 -21.27 -11.07
CA VAL A 178 -7.99 -20.66 -12.35
C VAL A 178 -6.49 -20.31 -12.47
N ARG A 179 -5.90 -19.66 -11.47
CA ARG A 179 -4.47 -19.25 -11.53
C ARG A 179 -3.54 -20.45 -11.58
N ARG A 180 -3.80 -21.45 -10.75
CA ARG A 180 -3.04 -22.71 -10.71
C ARG A 180 -3.13 -23.45 -12.04
N ASP A 181 -4.33 -23.60 -12.56
CA ASP A 181 -4.59 -24.35 -13.79
C ASP A 181 -4.06 -23.60 -15.01
N PHE A 182 -4.12 -22.26 -15.01
CA PHE A 182 -3.51 -21.44 -16.04
C PHE A 182 -1.98 -21.60 -16.09
N LEU A 183 -1.30 -21.60 -14.94
CA LEU A 183 0.13 -21.88 -14.86
C LEU A 183 0.46 -23.29 -15.36
N THR A 184 -0.35 -24.28 -14.99
CA THR A 184 -0.15 -25.67 -15.40
C THR A 184 -0.29 -25.85 -16.92
N ASN A 185 -1.23 -25.15 -17.54
CA ASN A 185 -1.50 -25.23 -18.97
C ASN A 185 -0.56 -24.37 -19.83
N ASN A 186 0.23 -23.51 -19.21
CA ASN A 186 1.17 -22.61 -19.87
C ASN A 186 2.59 -22.78 -19.28
N PRO A 187 3.32 -23.85 -19.63
CA PRO A 187 4.58 -24.21 -18.99
C PRO A 187 5.74 -23.22 -19.27
N GLY A 188 5.55 -22.23 -20.16
CA GLY A 188 6.46 -21.10 -20.34
C GLY A 188 6.36 -20.04 -19.27
N LEU A 189 5.36 -20.11 -18.38
CA LEU A 189 5.16 -19.19 -17.27
C LEU A 189 5.83 -19.73 -15.99
N SER A 190 6.31 -18.81 -15.18
CA SER A 190 6.73 -19.06 -13.79
C SER A 190 5.79 -18.33 -12.82
N ALA A 191 5.51 -18.97 -11.68
CA ALA A 191 4.77 -18.30 -10.62
C ALA A 191 5.53 -17.03 -10.18
N TYR A 192 4.80 -15.95 -10.01
CA TYR A 192 5.34 -14.66 -9.57
C TYR A 192 4.26 -13.97 -8.75
N SER A 193 4.65 -13.36 -7.64
CA SER A 193 3.74 -12.60 -6.78
C SER A 193 4.34 -11.22 -6.50
N ARG A 194 3.50 -10.21 -6.57
CA ARG A 194 3.75 -8.87 -6.06
C ARG A 194 2.65 -8.53 -5.06
N GLY A 195 3.00 -7.79 -4.03
CA GLY A 195 2.03 -7.32 -3.06
C GLY A 195 0.99 -6.40 -3.67
N ASN A 196 -0.17 -6.36 -3.05
CA ASN A 196 -1.29 -5.49 -3.41
C ASN A 196 -1.85 -4.73 -2.19
N SER A 197 -1.04 -4.61 -1.14
CA SER A 197 -1.38 -3.84 0.05
C SER A 197 -1.19 -2.34 -0.15
N ILE A 198 -1.75 -1.54 0.74
CA ILE A 198 -1.51 -0.09 0.76
C ILE A 198 -0.02 0.24 0.91
N LEU A 199 0.72 -0.56 1.68
CA LEU A 199 2.17 -0.43 1.81
C LEU A 199 2.87 -0.63 0.45
N ASP A 200 2.54 -1.69 -0.29
CA ASP A 200 3.12 -1.94 -1.61
C ASP A 200 2.84 -0.80 -2.59
N MET A 201 1.65 -0.24 -2.57
CA MET A 201 1.28 0.91 -3.40
C MET A 201 2.19 2.11 -3.12
N TYR A 202 2.43 2.45 -1.86
CA TYR A 202 3.30 3.57 -1.51
C TYR A 202 4.78 3.28 -1.81
N LEU A 203 5.24 2.05 -1.58
CA LEU A 203 6.58 1.64 -1.99
C LEU A 203 6.75 1.75 -3.52
N ALA A 204 5.75 1.31 -4.29
CA ALA A 204 5.77 1.43 -5.75
C ALA A 204 5.77 2.90 -6.21
N ARG A 205 4.98 3.78 -5.55
CA ARG A 205 5.02 5.23 -5.82
C ARG A 205 6.42 5.80 -5.60
N ALA A 206 7.07 5.45 -4.49
CA ALA A 206 8.43 5.91 -4.22
C ALA A 206 9.45 5.39 -5.23
N ALA A 207 9.27 4.15 -5.73
CA ALA A 207 10.20 3.53 -6.66
C ALA A 207 9.98 3.97 -8.12
N TYR A 208 8.74 4.12 -8.56
CA TYR A 208 8.41 4.19 -9.99
C TYR A 208 7.72 5.49 -10.42
N GLN A 209 7.11 6.24 -9.51
CA GLN A 209 6.38 7.47 -9.85
C GLN A 209 7.24 8.71 -9.59
N LYS A 210 7.82 9.27 -10.65
CA LYS A 210 8.80 10.38 -10.57
C LYS A 210 8.27 11.66 -9.91
N ASP A 211 6.98 11.91 -9.99
CA ASP A 211 6.34 13.12 -9.48
C ASP A 211 5.80 12.94 -8.06
N THR A 212 6.02 11.77 -7.44
CA THR A 212 5.61 11.55 -6.06
C THR A 212 6.55 12.30 -5.12
N SER A 213 5.99 13.19 -4.32
CA SER A 213 6.71 13.86 -3.24
C SER A 213 6.76 12.94 -2.02
N TYR A 214 7.96 12.54 -1.62
CA TYR A 214 8.19 11.80 -0.39
C TYR A 214 9.51 12.23 0.26
N THR A 215 9.65 11.96 1.55
CA THR A 215 10.88 12.18 2.30
C THR A 215 11.36 10.88 2.92
N VAL A 216 12.67 10.74 3.07
CA VAL A 216 13.29 9.62 3.77
C VAL A 216 14.12 10.15 4.92
N SER A 217 13.99 9.56 6.10
CA SER A 217 14.77 9.94 7.28
C SER A 217 15.12 8.72 8.13
N THR A 218 15.93 8.93 9.15
CA THR A 218 16.15 7.96 10.22
C THR A 218 15.83 8.61 11.56
N THR A 219 15.61 7.82 12.61
CA THR A 219 15.34 8.33 13.95
C THR A 219 16.48 9.16 14.54
N GLU A 220 17.72 8.89 14.13
CA GLU A 220 18.90 9.60 14.64
C GLU A 220 19.28 10.81 13.78
N HIS A 221 18.87 10.79 12.52
CA HIS A 221 19.27 11.77 11.55
C HIS A 221 18.02 12.30 10.88
N GLY A 222 17.78 13.59 10.95
CA GLY A 222 16.64 14.26 10.36
C GLY A 222 16.43 13.88 8.89
N PRO A 223 15.30 14.29 8.31
CA PRO A 223 14.92 13.90 6.97
C PRO A 223 16.00 14.27 5.97
N LEU A 224 16.39 13.30 5.17
CA LEU A 224 17.24 13.53 4.01
C LEU A 224 16.36 13.94 2.83
N SER A 225 16.89 14.86 2.06
CA SER A 225 16.33 15.11 0.73
C SER A 225 16.30 13.79 -0.04
N PRO A 226 15.21 13.46 -0.77
CA PRO A 226 15.14 12.28 -1.63
C PRO A 226 16.33 12.15 -2.59
N ASN A 227 16.94 13.26 -2.98
CA ASN A 227 18.11 13.30 -3.86
C ASN A 227 19.44 12.91 -3.18
N GLY A 228 19.47 12.76 -1.87
CA GLY A 228 20.68 12.33 -1.14
C GLY A 228 20.91 10.83 -1.17
N VAL A 229 19.83 10.04 -1.17
CA VAL A 229 19.84 8.58 -1.29
C VAL A 229 18.67 8.17 -2.18
N ASP A 230 18.99 7.51 -3.29
CA ASP A 230 17.95 6.91 -4.13
C ASP A 230 17.25 5.80 -3.33
N ALA A 231 15.98 5.98 -3.02
CA ALA A 231 15.20 5.01 -2.27
C ALA A 231 14.71 3.83 -3.13
N ALA A 232 14.62 4.01 -4.45
CA ALA A 232 14.02 3.03 -5.36
C ALA A 232 14.60 1.61 -5.22
N PRO A 233 15.93 1.38 -5.18
CA PRO A 233 16.48 0.03 -5.06
C PRO A 233 16.10 -0.68 -3.76
N TYR A 234 15.97 0.09 -2.67
CA TYR A 234 15.62 -0.45 -1.36
C TYR A 234 14.13 -0.77 -1.25
N VAL A 235 13.28 0.18 -1.62
CA VAL A 235 11.83 -0.01 -1.58
C VAL A 235 11.37 -1.09 -2.54
N GLU A 236 11.97 -1.20 -3.73
CA GLU A 236 11.70 -2.28 -4.68
C GLU A 236 12.03 -3.66 -4.11
N SER A 237 13.12 -3.77 -3.36
CA SER A 237 13.50 -5.02 -2.70
C SER A 237 12.59 -5.40 -1.52
N LEU A 238 11.88 -4.42 -0.94
CA LEU A 238 10.93 -4.64 0.15
C LEU A 238 9.50 -4.90 -0.35
N MET A 239 9.20 -4.66 -1.61
CA MET A 239 7.92 -5.03 -2.19
C MET A 239 7.78 -6.56 -2.34
N GLY A 240 6.53 -7.04 -2.33
CA GLY A 240 6.26 -8.47 -2.56
C GLY A 240 6.57 -9.35 -1.35
N PHE A 241 6.32 -8.85 -0.14
CA PHE A 241 6.32 -9.70 1.06
C PHE A 241 5.27 -10.82 0.93
N ALA A 242 5.57 -11.98 1.55
CA ALA A 242 4.75 -13.18 1.43
C ALA A 242 3.45 -13.09 2.22
N SER A 243 3.49 -12.43 3.38
CA SER A 243 2.33 -12.20 4.23
C SER A 243 2.52 -11.00 5.14
N SER A 244 1.41 -10.42 5.59
CA SER A 244 1.38 -9.38 6.61
C SER A 244 0.37 -9.74 7.68
N GLU A 245 0.70 -9.44 8.93
CA GLU A 245 -0.16 -9.66 10.09
C GLU A 245 -0.18 -8.40 10.95
N ASP A 246 -1.34 -8.08 11.51
CA ASP A 246 -1.43 -7.02 12.51
C ASP A 246 -0.66 -7.44 13.77
N ALA A 247 0.21 -6.57 14.25
CA ALA A 247 0.93 -6.75 15.49
C ALA A 247 0.34 -5.88 16.61
N ASP A 248 0.55 -6.27 17.85
CA ASP A 248 0.14 -5.43 18.98
C ASP A 248 1.06 -4.18 19.03
N ILE A 249 0.47 -3.01 19.05
CA ILE A 249 1.17 -1.73 19.17
C ILE A 249 2.06 -1.66 20.42
N SER A 250 1.74 -2.43 21.47
CA SER A 250 2.57 -2.56 22.66
C SER A 250 3.90 -3.33 22.42
N GLU A 251 4.00 -4.07 21.32
CA GLU A 251 5.22 -4.75 20.86
C GLU A 251 6.12 -3.78 20.07
N THR A 252 6.37 -2.58 20.60
CA THR A 252 7.24 -1.61 19.92
C THR A 252 8.62 -2.22 19.77
N PRO A 253 9.11 -2.49 18.55
CA PRO A 253 10.44 -3.02 18.34
C PRO A 253 11.48 -2.04 18.87
N ASP A 254 12.49 -2.53 19.55
CA ASP A 254 13.68 -1.75 19.91
C ASP A 254 14.55 -1.56 18.67
N GLY A 255 15.06 -0.36 18.51
CA GLY A 255 16.08 -0.08 17.49
C GLY A 255 15.77 1.10 16.60
N GLU A 256 16.77 1.46 15.83
CA GLU A 256 16.70 2.53 14.83
C GLU A 256 15.85 2.08 13.65
N TYR A 257 15.14 3.01 13.05
CA TYR A 257 14.29 2.73 11.89
C TYR A 257 14.45 3.78 10.78
N VAL A 258 14.09 3.38 9.57
CA VAL A 258 13.97 4.25 8.41
C VAL A 258 12.54 4.72 8.30
N VAL A 259 12.34 6.02 8.11
CA VAL A 259 11.04 6.65 7.96
C VAL A 259 10.86 7.07 6.51
N LEU A 260 9.80 6.60 5.89
CA LEU A 260 9.35 7.01 4.56
C LEU A 260 8.01 7.75 4.70
N SER A 261 8.00 9.04 4.38
CA SER A 261 6.83 9.89 4.55
C SER A 261 6.32 10.43 3.22
N PHE A 262 5.00 10.46 3.07
CA PHE A 262 4.27 11.03 1.94
C PHE A 262 3.40 12.19 2.45
N PRO A 263 3.94 13.42 2.49
CA PRO A 263 3.28 14.55 3.13
C PRO A 263 1.95 14.93 2.47
N GLU A 264 1.83 14.76 1.16
CA GLU A 264 0.59 15.11 0.42
C GLU A 264 -0.58 14.20 0.76
N ASP A 265 -0.30 12.94 1.14
CA ASP A 265 -1.30 11.93 1.50
C ASP A 265 -1.48 11.81 3.02
N ASP A 266 -0.66 12.52 3.82
CA ASP A 266 -0.61 12.40 5.28
C ASP A 266 -0.38 10.95 5.73
N VAL A 267 0.56 10.26 5.08
CA VAL A 267 0.93 8.87 5.33
C VAL A 267 2.42 8.74 5.58
N ARG A 268 2.77 7.94 6.60
CA ARG A 268 4.16 7.66 6.97
C ARG A 268 4.33 6.17 7.26
N PHE A 269 5.47 5.63 6.87
CA PHE A 269 5.89 4.26 7.13
C PHE A 269 7.21 4.29 7.91
N ASP A 270 7.20 3.77 9.14
CA ASP A 270 8.38 3.60 9.97
C ASP A 270 8.84 2.15 9.84
N PHE A 271 9.93 1.91 9.10
CA PHE A 271 10.53 0.59 8.95
C PHE A 271 11.54 0.38 10.07
N PHE A 272 11.27 -0.55 10.96
CA PHE A 272 12.16 -0.82 12.09
C PHE A 272 13.41 -1.57 11.65
N ARG A 273 14.56 -1.23 12.27
CA ARG A 273 15.79 -1.99 12.08
C ARG A 273 15.64 -3.34 12.77
N MET A 274 15.82 -4.39 11.98
CA MET A 274 15.57 -5.75 12.43
C MET A 274 16.85 -6.40 12.90
N GLU A 275 16.90 -6.74 14.18
CA GLU A 275 17.82 -7.73 14.70
C GLU A 275 17.01 -8.99 14.98
N GLY A 276 17.08 -9.98 14.08
CA GLY A 276 16.34 -11.23 14.24
C GLY A 276 15.45 -11.59 13.06
N LYS A 277 14.34 -12.27 13.35
CA LYS A 277 13.52 -12.95 12.35
C LYS A 277 12.23 -12.21 11.97
N GLU A 278 11.96 -11.05 12.58
CA GLU A 278 10.66 -10.39 12.40
C GLU A 278 10.86 -8.98 11.87
N ASN A 279 10.14 -8.67 10.79
CA ASN A 279 10.16 -7.39 10.12
C ASN A 279 8.88 -6.63 10.46
N TYR A 280 9.01 -5.41 11.01
CA TYR A 280 7.88 -4.59 11.40
C TYR A 280 7.87 -3.26 10.63
N VAL A 281 6.67 -2.82 10.31
CA VAL A 281 6.40 -1.49 9.77
C VAL A 281 5.27 -0.87 10.56
N ARG A 282 5.50 0.32 11.10
CA ARG A 282 4.41 1.16 11.61
C ARG A 282 3.89 2.01 10.47
N VAL A 283 2.60 1.92 10.21
CA VAL A 283 1.90 2.81 9.28
C VAL A 283 1.19 3.86 10.11
N VAL A 284 1.42 5.12 9.80
CA VAL A 284 0.77 6.27 10.44
C VAL A 284 0.03 7.05 9.36
N TRP A 285 -1.24 7.37 9.58
CA TRP A 285 -2.05 8.15 8.65
C TRP A 285 -2.87 9.21 9.37
N SER A 286 -3.57 10.04 8.59
CA SER A 286 -4.22 11.26 9.08
C SER A 286 -5.01 11.09 10.37
N GLY A 287 -4.84 12.08 11.25
CA GLY A 287 -5.45 12.08 12.58
C GLY A 287 -4.69 11.28 13.63
N GLY A 288 -3.43 10.88 13.36
CA GLY A 288 -2.59 10.15 14.31
C GLY A 288 -3.03 8.69 14.52
N ASN A 289 -3.79 8.15 13.58
CA ASN A 289 -4.09 6.71 13.58
C ASN A 289 -2.82 5.95 13.20
N GLU A 290 -2.52 4.89 13.94
CA GLU A 290 -1.36 4.06 13.65
C GLU A 290 -1.70 2.58 13.70
N GLN A 291 -0.96 1.78 12.94
CA GLN A 291 -1.05 0.34 12.89
C GLN A 291 0.36 -0.23 12.80
N LEU A 292 0.68 -1.20 13.64
CA LEU A 292 1.91 -1.96 13.53
C LEU A 292 1.62 -3.23 12.72
N ILE A 293 2.42 -3.45 11.68
CA ILE A 293 2.30 -4.59 10.77
C ILE A 293 3.58 -5.40 10.88
N ARG A 294 3.44 -6.72 11.06
CA ARG A 294 4.52 -7.68 10.91
C ARG A 294 4.54 -8.17 9.46
N LEU A 295 5.69 -8.07 8.80
CA LEU A 295 5.89 -8.54 7.43
C LEU A 295 6.71 -9.81 7.43
N SER A 296 6.29 -10.81 6.67
CA SER A 296 7.06 -12.02 6.40
C SER A 296 7.48 -12.02 4.93
N PHE A 297 8.76 -12.17 4.67
CA PHE A 297 9.31 -12.26 3.32
C PHE A 297 9.63 -13.72 2.97
N SER A 298 9.71 -14.03 1.69
CA SER A 298 10.21 -15.34 1.23
C SER A 298 11.66 -15.59 1.65
N ASP A 299 12.41 -14.51 1.89
CA ASP A 299 13.78 -14.50 2.42
C ASP A 299 13.94 -13.33 3.40
N ASP A 300 13.61 -13.56 4.68
CA ASP A 300 13.69 -12.55 5.74
C ASP A 300 15.14 -12.07 5.97
N THR A 301 16.13 -12.91 5.73
CA THR A 301 17.55 -12.54 5.86
C THR A 301 17.91 -11.47 4.83
N LYS A 302 17.43 -11.64 3.58
CA LYS A 302 17.64 -10.66 2.52
C LYS A 302 16.95 -9.34 2.81
N ALA A 303 15.68 -9.38 3.28
CA ALA A 303 14.94 -8.17 3.64
C ALA A 303 15.66 -7.39 4.76
N SER A 304 16.13 -8.09 5.80
CA SER A 304 16.91 -7.48 6.88
C SER A 304 18.23 -6.87 6.39
N ALA A 305 18.92 -7.52 5.46
CA ALA A 305 20.14 -6.97 4.86
C ALA A 305 19.86 -5.69 4.06
N VAL A 306 18.79 -5.67 3.26
CA VAL A 306 18.36 -4.49 2.52
C VAL A 306 18.05 -3.32 3.46
N MET A 307 17.35 -3.56 4.56
CA MET A 307 17.05 -2.53 5.56
C MET A 307 18.33 -1.98 6.21
N GLN A 308 19.29 -2.84 6.54
CA GLN A 308 20.57 -2.42 7.11
C GLN A 308 21.39 -1.61 6.10
N GLU A 309 21.40 -2.02 4.83
CA GLU A 309 22.08 -1.27 3.76
C GLU A 309 21.43 0.10 3.55
N TRP A 310 20.10 0.17 3.54
CA TRP A 310 19.39 1.43 3.41
C TRP A 310 19.69 2.38 4.57
N TYR A 311 19.60 1.87 5.81
CA TYR A 311 19.97 2.64 6.99
C TYR A 311 21.42 3.15 6.92
N ALA A 312 22.37 2.27 6.56
CA ALA A 312 23.77 2.65 6.42
C ALA A 312 24.00 3.72 5.34
N ALA A 313 23.29 3.63 4.20
CA ALA A 313 23.34 4.64 3.16
C ALA A 313 22.81 5.99 3.64
N LEU A 314 21.71 6.00 4.38
CA LEU A 314 21.15 7.21 4.99
C LEU A 314 22.08 7.79 6.05
N ALA A 315 22.65 6.97 6.93
CA ALA A 315 23.63 7.40 7.92
C ALA A 315 24.88 7.99 7.25
N SER A 316 25.39 7.34 6.18
CA SER A 316 26.54 7.82 5.41
C SER A 316 26.26 9.15 4.69
N ALA A 317 25.07 9.32 4.13
CA ALA A 317 24.66 10.58 3.50
C ALA A 317 24.57 11.74 4.51
N ASN A 318 24.31 11.42 5.79
CA ASN A 318 24.31 12.40 6.88
C ASN A 318 25.69 12.61 7.54
N ASP A 319 26.72 11.83 7.16
CA ASP A 319 28.08 12.01 7.68
C ASP A 319 28.64 13.39 7.26
N PRO A 320 29.17 14.17 8.21
CA PRO A 320 29.83 15.45 7.94
C PRO A 320 30.88 15.42 6.82
N GLY A 321 31.49 14.26 6.57
CA GLY A 321 32.43 14.06 5.47
C GLY A 321 31.83 13.94 4.07
N ASN A 322 30.52 13.61 3.97
CA ASN A 322 29.82 13.39 2.71
C ASN A 322 28.94 14.57 2.30
N ALA A 323 29.55 15.74 2.05
CA ALA A 323 28.87 16.95 1.57
C ALA A 323 28.26 16.82 0.14
N ALA A 324 27.61 15.70 -0.16
CA ALA A 324 27.15 15.38 -1.51
C ALA A 324 26.08 16.32 -2.08
N LEU A 325 25.35 17.07 -1.25
CA LEU A 325 24.34 18.05 -1.70
C LEU A 325 24.84 19.50 -1.71
N GLY A 326 26.02 19.77 -1.18
CA GLY A 326 26.66 21.08 -1.27
C GLY A 326 25.99 22.21 -0.51
N TYR A 327 24.86 21.98 0.17
CA TYR A 327 24.20 22.98 0.98
C TYR A 327 25.05 23.36 2.21
N LYS A 328 25.03 24.62 2.53
CA LYS A 328 25.69 25.18 3.72
C LYS A 328 24.62 25.75 4.65
N PRO A 329 24.92 25.85 5.96
CA PRO A 329 24.01 26.52 6.90
C PRO A 329 23.59 27.92 6.47
N ASP A 330 24.48 28.63 5.76
CA ASP A 330 24.19 29.95 5.24
C ASP A 330 23.16 29.97 4.11
N ASP A 331 22.91 28.83 3.44
CA ASP A 331 21.90 28.71 2.39
C ASP A 331 20.46 28.71 2.95
N LEU A 332 20.30 28.46 4.25
CA LEU A 332 19.00 28.57 4.93
C LEU A 332 18.66 30.03 5.33
N MET A 333 19.61 30.98 5.22
CA MET A 333 19.33 32.36 5.59
C MET A 333 18.25 32.96 4.68
N GLY A 334 17.44 33.83 5.26
CA GLY A 334 16.39 34.55 4.52
C GLY A 334 15.03 34.44 5.17
N CYS A 335 14.01 34.70 4.37
CA CYS A 335 12.62 34.62 4.74
C CYS A 335 11.96 33.55 3.89
N TRP A 336 11.21 32.68 4.53
CA TRP A 336 10.60 31.49 3.92
C TRP A 336 9.13 31.42 4.30
N ALA A 337 8.23 31.28 3.33
CA ALA A 337 6.79 31.17 3.58
C ALA A 337 6.31 29.74 3.37
N GLU A 338 5.37 29.30 4.17
CA GLU A 338 4.71 28.01 4.01
C GLU A 338 4.06 27.92 2.62
N LYS A 339 4.35 26.82 1.91
CA LYS A 339 4.11 26.66 0.46
C LYS A 339 2.63 26.60 0.08
N ILE A 340 1.78 25.96 0.92
CA ILE A 340 0.40 25.65 0.56
C ILE A 340 -0.56 26.80 0.89
N ALA A 341 -0.55 27.24 2.14
CA ALA A 341 -1.48 28.24 2.65
C ALA A 341 -0.85 29.62 2.84
N GLY A 342 0.50 29.71 2.75
CA GLY A 342 1.25 30.94 2.97
C GLY A 342 1.12 31.50 4.39
N ARG A 343 0.69 30.68 5.36
CA ARG A 343 0.38 31.14 6.72
C ARG A 343 1.60 31.21 7.62
N GLY A 344 2.50 30.23 7.51
CA GLY A 344 3.72 30.21 8.33
C GLY A 344 4.84 30.96 7.64
N VAL A 345 5.64 31.70 8.41
CA VAL A 345 6.85 32.39 7.93
C VAL A 345 8.01 32.04 8.84
N ILE A 346 9.10 31.54 8.25
CA ILE A 346 10.37 31.30 8.93
C ILE A 346 11.33 32.42 8.51
N THR A 347 11.98 33.05 9.48
CA THR A 347 13.06 34.03 9.25
C THR A 347 14.34 33.52 9.90
N ILE A 348 15.40 33.33 9.11
CA ILE A 348 16.70 32.84 9.57
C ILE A 348 17.76 33.92 9.30
N LYS A 349 18.50 34.31 10.35
CA LYS A 349 19.57 35.33 10.28
C LYS A 349 20.81 34.83 10.99
N LYS A 350 21.96 35.00 10.37
CA LYS A 350 23.25 34.72 11.00
C LYS A 350 23.55 35.80 12.04
N THR A 351 23.84 35.41 13.27
CA THR A 351 24.14 36.30 14.40
C THR A 351 25.58 36.21 14.86
N GLY A 352 26.32 35.20 14.44
CA GLY A 352 27.72 34.99 14.76
C GLY A 352 28.31 33.84 13.93
N GLU A 353 29.55 33.48 14.20
CA GLU A 353 30.17 32.31 13.55
C GLU A 353 29.48 31.03 14.05
N GLY A 354 28.82 30.31 13.13
CA GLY A 354 28.04 29.11 13.45
C GLY A 354 26.82 29.37 14.33
N LEU A 355 26.32 30.60 14.42
CA LEU A 355 25.14 30.95 15.19
C LEU A 355 24.10 31.64 14.32
N TYR A 356 22.87 31.15 14.42
CA TYR A 356 21.74 31.66 13.66
C TYR A 356 20.55 31.92 14.60
N SER A 357 19.91 33.09 14.47
CA SER A 357 18.60 33.30 15.07
C SER A 357 17.53 32.86 14.12
N VAL A 358 16.57 32.11 14.63
CA VAL A 358 15.41 31.68 13.88
C VAL A 358 14.16 32.16 14.59
N GLN A 359 13.27 32.77 13.82
CA GLN A 359 11.94 33.15 14.26
C GLN A 359 10.90 32.55 13.30
N ILE A 360 9.87 31.95 13.85
CA ILE A 360 8.76 31.44 13.10
C ILE A 360 7.50 32.13 13.56
N GLU A 361 6.73 32.66 12.61
CA GLU A 361 5.44 33.28 12.88
C GLU A 361 4.34 32.48 12.18
N TRP A 362 3.31 32.07 12.93
CA TRP A 362 2.15 31.35 12.41
C TRP A 362 0.85 32.04 12.83
N PRO A 363 0.14 32.72 11.93
CA PRO A 363 -1.12 33.37 12.25
C PRO A 363 -2.21 32.37 12.62
N GLY A 364 -2.75 32.45 13.84
CA GLY A 364 -3.92 31.72 14.28
C GLY A 364 -5.22 32.43 13.91
N SER A 365 -5.22 33.79 14.01
CA SER A 365 -6.36 34.63 13.65
C SER A 365 -5.89 36.04 13.26
N ALA A 366 -6.82 36.96 13.04
CA ALA A 366 -6.50 38.36 12.79
C ALA A 366 -5.80 39.04 13.98
N PHE A 367 -5.99 38.49 15.20
CA PHE A 367 -5.50 39.05 16.44
C PHE A 367 -4.53 38.15 17.20
N GLU A 368 -4.20 36.97 16.67
CA GLU A 368 -3.41 35.98 17.37
C GLU A 368 -2.35 35.36 16.44
N ARG A 369 -1.14 35.18 16.94
CA ARG A 369 -0.04 34.50 16.27
C ARG A 369 0.70 33.60 17.23
N SER A 370 1.02 32.40 16.78
CA SER A 370 2.04 31.57 17.40
C SER A 370 3.43 32.01 16.92
N ILE A 371 4.35 32.17 17.83
CA ILE A 371 5.71 32.63 17.55
C ILE A 371 6.68 31.67 18.21
N TRP A 372 7.61 31.14 17.46
CA TRP A 372 8.75 30.37 17.98
C TRP A 372 10.01 31.19 17.78
N GLU A 373 10.83 31.30 18.82
CA GLU A 373 12.12 31.96 18.80
C GLU A 373 13.19 31.00 19.33
N MET A 374 14.29 30.86 18.59
CA MET A 374 15.39 29.98 18.94
C MET A 374 16.71 30.41 18.38
N THR A 375 17.78 29.89 19.01
CA THR A 375 19.13 29.94 18.48
C THR A 375 19.46 28.59 17.85
N ALA A 376 19.90 28.61 16.59
CA ALA A 376 20.26 27.40 15.87
C ALA A 376 21.77 27.38 15.57
N THR A 377 22.30 26.16 15.50
CA THR A 377 23.71 25.88 15.17
C THR A 377 23.79 24.86 14.04
N PRO A 378 24.85 24.86 13.23
CA PRO A 378 25.05 23.85 12.20
C PRO A 378 24.96 22.42 12.77
N ALA A 379 24.22 21.57 12.08
CA ALA A 379 24.07 20.18 12.43
C ALA A 379 24.36 19.30 11.22
N GLY A 380 25.32 18.40 11.34
CA GLY A 380 25.69 17.49 10.26
C GLY A 380 26.26 18.17 9.03
N ALA A 381 26.38 17.42 7.94
CA ALA A 381 27.01 17.84 6.71
C ALA A 381 26.08 18.45 5.67
N GLY A 382 24.80 18.25 5.77
CA GLY A 382 23.82 18.68 4.76
C GLY A 382 23.38 20.14 4.86
N GLY A 383 24.14 21.00 5.58
CA GLY A 383 23.76 22.38 5.78
C GLY A 383 22.59 22.58 6.77
N ALA A 384 22.21 21.55 7.50
CA ALA A 384 21.12 21.64 8.47
C ALA A 384 21.46 22.55 9.67
N LEU A 385 20.43 23.13 10.26
CA LEU A 385 20.52 23.88 11.52
C LEU A 385 19.73 23.15 12.60
N LYS A 386 20.34 22.89 13.76
CA LYS A 386 19.65 22.33 14.93
C LYS A 386 19.44 23.42 16.00
N TYR A 387 18.39 23.21 16.79
CA TYR A 387 18.11 24.04 17.97
C TYR A 387 17.66 23.16 19.14
N GLU A 388 17.87 23.65 20.37
CA GLU A 388 17.54 22.95 21.62
C GLU A 388 16.95 23.91 22.69
N ASP A 389 16.68 25.16 22.33
CA ASP A 389 16.27 26.22 23.25
C ASP A 389 15.05 27.03 22.77
N ALA A 390 14.24 26.44 21.88
CA ALA A 390 13.10 27.13 21.32
C ALA A 390 12.09 27.51 22.40
N LYS A 391 11.58 28.72 22.29
CA LYS A 391 10.46 29.23 23.07
C LYS A 391 9.30 29.47 22.16
N HIS A 392 8.16 28.94 22.55
CA HIS A 392 6.89 29.10 21.85
C HIS A 392 5.99 30.04 22.62
N TYR A 393 5.56 31.11 21.98
CA TYR A 393 4.63 32.10 22.51
C TYR A 393 3.34 32.15 21.69
N VAL A 394 2.22 32.42 22.35
CA VAL A 394 1.02 32.92 21.67
C VAL A 394 0.96 34.44 21.91
N ARG A 395 1.07 35.19 20.83
CA ARG A 395 0.97 36.65 20.82
C ARG A 395 -0.44 37.07 20.49
N THR A 396 -1.07 37.83 21.38
CA THR A 396 -2.41 38.40 21.18
C THR A 396 -2.30 39.92 21.01
N TYR A 397 -2.76 40.42 19.86
CA TYR A 397 -2.74 41.85 19.54
C TYR A 397 -4.03 42.51 20.03
N THR A 398 -3.85 43.65 20.72
CA THR A 398 -4.95 44.53 21.12
C THR A 398 -5.08 45.75 20.20
N SER A 399 -3.99 46.10 19.48
CA SER A 399 -3.92 47.09 18.39
C SER A 399 -2.81 46.69 17.41
N GLU A 400 -2.55 47.49 16.38
CA GLU A 400 -1.45 47.25 15.44
C GLU A 400 -0.08 47.25 16.11
N THR A 401 0.08 47.89 17.24
CA THR A 401 1.37 48.06 17.94
C THR A 401 1.40 47.53 19.36
N GLU A 402 0.25 47.14 19.92
CA GLU A 402 0.14 46.65 21.29
C GLU A 402 -0.24 45.19 21.30
N TYR A 403 0.52 44.39 22.03
CA TYR A 403 0.30 42.95 22.16
C TYR A 403 0.73 42.44 23.53
N THR A 404 0.27 41.25 23.85
CA THR A 404 0.71 40.46 25.00
C THR A 404 1.19 39.09 24.52
N ASP A 405 2.30 38.63 25.10
CA ASP A 405 2.86 37.31 24.82
C ASP A 405 2.59 36.36 25.98
N GLU A 406 2.01 35.21 25.68
CA GLU A 406 1.83 34.12 26.61
C GLU A 406 2.81 33.00 26.24
N LEU A 407 3.76 32.68 27.13
CA LEU A 407 4.69 31.55 26.92
C LEU A 407 3.94 30.25 27.03
N LYS A 408 3.98 29.41 26.00
CA LYS A 408 3.33 28.10 25.93
C LYS A 408 4.29 26.96 26.24
N SER A 409 5.51 27.01 25.66
CA SER A 409 6.56 26.04 25.92
C SER A 409 7.95 26.72 25.85
N GLU A 410 8.93 26.10 26.49
CA GLU A 410 10.35 26.43 26.40
C GLU A 410 11.17 25.14 26.31
N ASN A 411 12.44 25.28 25.90
CA ASN A 411 13.34 24.15 25.63
C ASN A 411 12.88 23.26 24.47
N GLY A 412 12.18 23.84 23.48
CA GLY A 412 11.86 23.16 22.25
C GLY A 412 13.14 22.77 21.49
N SER A 413 13.10 21.65 20.79
CA SER A 413 14.23 21.15 20.00
C SER A 413 13.79 20.69 18.62
N GLY A 414 14.70 20.79 17.65
CA GLY A 414 14.40 20.38 16.28
C GLY A 414 15.49 20.72 15.29
N LEU A 415 15.11 20.65 14.00
CA LEU A 415 16.00 20.83 12.86
C LEU A 415 15.34 21.66 11.75
N PHE A 416 16.18 22.42 11.04
CA PHE A 416 15.86 23.04 9.75
C PHE A 416 16.84 22.52 8.70
N TYR A 417 16.35 22.18 7.54
CA TYR A 417 17.19 21.70 6.44
C TYR A 417 16.51 21.97 5.09
N LEU A 418 17.31 22.02 4.01
CA LEU A 418 16.81 22.18 2.65
C LEU A 418 16.56 20.81 2.01
N ASN A 419 15.41 20.68 1.35
CA ASN A 419 15.15 19.57 0.44
C ASN A 419 15.79 19.83 -0.94
N SER A 420 15.64 18.86 -1.84
CA SER A 420 16.20 18.94 -3.20
C SER A 420 15.59 20.05 -4.07
N ALA A 421 14.41 20.52 -3.74
CA ALA A 421 13.75 21.62 -4.41
C ALA A 421 14.20 22.98 -3.85
N ASN A 422 15.21 23.02 -2.96
CA ASN A 422 15.67 24.19 -2.25
C ASN A 422 14.56 24.83 -1.40
N GLU A 423 13.80 24.01 -0.70
CA GLU A 423 12.72 24.40 0.19
C GLU A 423 13.08 24.00 1.62
N ILE A 424 12.75 24.83 2.63
CA ILE A 424 13.00 24.48 4.04
C ILE A 424 11.92 23.51 4.53
N LEU A 425 12.40 22.48 5.23
CA LEU A 425 11.62 21.60 6.10
C LEU A 425 11.99 21.93 7.55
N TRP A 426 10.97 21.98 8.41
CA TRP A 426 11.10 22.23 9.82
C TRP A 426 10.61 21.04 10.62
N GLU A 427 11.51 20.40 11.34
CA GLU A 427 11.21 19.32 12.27
C GLU A 427 11.21 19.88 13.70
N ASP A 428 10.04 19.91 14.32
CA ASP A 428 9.87 20.28 15.73
C ASP A 428 9.57 19.00 16.54
N LYS A 429 10.49 18.66 17.45
CA LYS A 429 10.42 17.42 18.24
C LYS A 429 9.52 17.51 19.49
N VAL A 430 9.01 18.68 19.81
CA VAL A 430 8.22 18.91 21.03
C VAL A 430 6.76 19.09 20.72
N ASP A 431 6.43 20.03 19.83
CA ASP A 431 5.05 20.38 19.52
C ASP A 431 4.59 19.82 18.16
N ASN A 432 5.50 19.22 17.37
CA ASN A 432 5.31 18.77 15.99
C ASN A 432 4.70 19.84 15.07
N ALA A 433 4.96 21.12 15.39
CA ALA A 433 4.33 22.27 14.74
C ALA A 433 4.70 22.43 13.26
N GLY A 434 5.88 21.94 12.87
CA GLY A 434 6.38 21.96 11.49
C GLY A 434 6.08 20.71 10.69
N GLU A 435 5.41 19.73 11.29
CA GLU A 435 5.14 18.44 10.63
C GLU A 435 4.32 18.66 9.36
N ASN A 436 4.78 18.07 8.26
CA ASN A 436 4.18 18.19 6.92
C ASN A 436 4.18 19.61 6.31
N CYS A 437 4.95 20.56 6.88
CA CYS A 437 5.06 21.90 6.35
C CYS A 437 6.32 22.05 5.51
N VAL A 438 6.15 22.60 4.31
CA VAL A 438 7.23 22.95 3.38
C VAL A 438 7.26 24.46 3.22
N PHE A 439 8.45 25.06 3.30
CA PHE A 439 8.61 26.51 3.20
C PHE A 439 9.45 26.87 1.98
N ILE A 440 8.96 27.79 1.17
CA ILE A 440 9.63 28.31 -0.02
C ILE A 440 10.23 29.69 0.27
N SER A 441 11.36 29.99 -0.36
CA SER A 441 11.99 31.30 -0.24
C SER A 441 11.06 32.41 -0.72
N VAL A 442 10.96 33.47 0.06
CA VAL A 442 10.25 34.72 -0.30
C VAL A 442 11.34 35.79 -0.48
N GLU A 443 11.55 36.23 -1.72
CA GLU A 443 12.45 37.31 -2.04
C GLU A 443 11.91 38.67 -1.52
#